data_5359e1fe2190490d02cddbf4bdac685a
#
_entry.id   5359e1fe2190490d02cddbf4bdac685a
#
_cell.length_a   1.000
_cell.length_b   1.000
_cell.length_c   1.000
_cell.angle_alpha   90.00
_cell.angle_beta   90.00
_cell.angle_gamma   90.00
#
_symmetry.space_group_name_H-M   'P 1'
#
loop_
_entity.id
_entity.type
_entity.pdbx_description
1 polymer ?
#
loop_
_entity_poly.entity_id
_entity_poly.type
_entity_poly.pdbx_seq_one_letter_code
_entity_poly.pdbx_strand_id
1 'polypeptide(L)'
;MPFINVKTNVKISKENEVAIKTMLGEAIALIPGKSEKSLMLSMEESRMWFRGTDEPCAMVSVWALGQANREGYDKMTSKICNDLEEILHVSASRIYIKYSETLNWGCNSSNF
;
A
#
# COMPACT_ATOMS: atom_id res chain seq x y z
N MET A 1 -9.13 -9.02 -6.06
CA MET A 1 -7.83 -9.58 -5.71
C MET A 1 -6.78 -8.48 -5.69
N PRO A 2 -6.44 -7.96 -4.55
CA PRO A 2 -5.36 -6.99 -4.44
C PRO A 2 -4.16 -7.50 -3.66
N PHE A 3 -3.01 -6.93 -3.97
CA PHE A 3 -1.79 -7.12 -3.20
C PHE A 3 -1.16 -5.75 -2.97
N ILE A 4 -0.78 -5.44 -1.73
CA ILE A 4 -0.11 -4.18 -1.40
C ILE A 4 1.21 -4.48 -0.72
N ASN A 5 2.29 -3.88 -1.22
CA ASN A 5 3.61 -3.93 -0.59
C ASN A 5 3.98 -2.55 -0.07
N VAL A 6 4.38 -2.48 1.19
CA VAL A 6 4.91 -1.25 1.80
C VAL A 6 6.40 -1.44 2.02
N LYS A 7 7.20 -0.63 1.34
CA LYS A 7 8.66 -0.65 1.48
C LYS A 7 9.09 0.69 2.09
N THR A 8 9.87 0.64 3.17
CA THR A 8 10.30 1.85 3.87
C THR A 8 11.69 1.67 4.44
N ASN A 9 12.37 2.77 4.68
CA ASN A 9 13.66 2.77 5.38
C ASN A 9 13.51 3.03 6.88
N VAL A 10 12.27 3.07 7.38
CA VAL A 10 11.97 3.23 8.80
C VAL A 10 11.70 1.84 9.40
N LYS A 11 12.17 1.62 10.63
CA LYS A 11 11.87 0.36 11.33
C LYS A 11 10.38 0.26 11.62
N ILE A 12 9.83 -0.93 11.41
CA ILE A 12 8.42 -1.20 11.66
C ILE A 12 8.32 -2.11 12.89
N SER A 13 7.82 -1.57 13.99
CA SER A 13 7.54 -2.36 15.19
C SER A 13 6.34 -3.27 14.92
N LYS A 14 6.16 -4.30 15.76
CA LYS A 14 4.98 -5.17 15.62
C LYS A 14 3.69 -4.38 15.76
N GLU A 15 3.66 -3.42 16.67
CA GLU A 15 2.52 -2.53 16.84
C GLU A 15 2.22 -1.73 15.58
N ASN A 16 3.24 -1.15 14.98
CA ASN A 16 3.08 -0.37 13.75
C ASN A 16 2.72 -1.27 12.56
N GLU A 17 3.25 -2.49 12.51
CA GLU A 17 2.86 -3.46 11.47
C GLU A 17 1.35 -3.72 11.52
N VAL A 18 0.79 -3.94 12.71
CA VAL A 18 -0.64 -4.18 12.88
C VAL A 18 -1.44 -2.92 12.51
N ALA A 19 -0.97 -1.74 12.88
CA ALA A 19 -1.62 -0.48 12.52
C ALA A 19 -1.65 -0.29 11.00
N ILE A 20 -0.55 -0.59 10.32
CA ILE A 20 -0.47 -0.51 8.86
C ILE A 20 -1.41 -1.53 8.21
N LYS A 21 -1.42 -2.76 8.71
CA LYS A 21 -2.30 -3.81 8.22
C LYS A 21 -3.77 -3.38 8.32
N THR A 22 -4.16 -2.83 9.45
CA THR A 22 -5.53 -2.37 9.67
C THR A 22 -5.90 -1.21 8.74
N MET A 23 -4.99 -0.26 8.61
CA MET A 23 -5.19 0.91 7.74
C MET A 23 -5.34 0.49 6.28
N LEU A 24 -4.50 -0.41 5.79
CA LEU A 24 -4.55 -0.85 4.40
C LEU A 24 -5.80 -1.69 4.12
N GLY A 25 -6.26 -2.45 5.11
CA GLY A 25 -7.54 -3.17 5.00
C GLY A 25 -8.72 -2.24 4.83
N GLU A 26 -8.69 -1.08 5.50
CA GLU A 26 -9.69 -0.05 5.30
C GLU A 26 -9.52 0.67 3.97
N ALA A 27 -8.28 0.98 3.60
CA ALA A 27 -7.98 1.73 2.38
C ALA A 27 -8.42 0.98 1.12
N ILE A 28 -8.22 -0.35 1.07
CA ILE A 28 -8.55 -1.11 -0.14
C ILE A 28 -10.06 -1.08 -0.43
N ALA A 29 -10.87 -0.93 0.59
CA ALA A 29 -12.33 -0.84 0.43
C ALA A 29 -12.78 0.45 -0.27
N LEU A 30 -11.88 1.43 -0.41
CA LEU A 30 -12.16 2.64 -1.18
C LEU A 30 -12.21 2.36 -2.69
N ILE A 31 -11.71 1.21 -3.12
CA ILE A 31 -11.86 0.75 -4.50
C ILE A 31 -13.10 -0.14 -4.55
N PRO A 32 -14.11 0.20 -5.36
CA PRO A 32 -15.35 -0.58 -5.43
C PRO A 32 -15.08 -2.05 -5.72
N GLY A 33 -15.76 -2.92 -4.96
CA GLY A 33 -15.66 -4.36 -5.13
C GLY A 33 -14.46 -5.01 -4.46
N LYS A 34 -13.61 -4.27 -3.77
CA LYS A 34 -12.45 -4.83 -3.08
C LYS A 34 -12.60 -4.73 -1.58
N SER A 35 -12.02 -5.70 -0.86
CA SER A 35 -12.10 -5.73 0.60
C SER A 35 -10.86 -6.41 1.19
N GLU A 36 -10.69 -6.25 2.49
CA GLU A 36 -9.59 -6.88 3.22
C GLU A 36 -9.61 -8.40 3.13
N LYS A 37 -10.77 -9.01 2.91
CA LYS A 37 -10.91 -10.47 2.85
C LYS A 37 -10.04 -11.13 1.79
N SER A 38 -9.74 -10.43 0.70
CA SER A 38 -8.90 -10.96 -0.38
C SER A 38 -7.59 -10.20 -0.51
N LEU A 39 -7.29 -9.31 0.42
CA LEU A 39 -6.07 -8.49 0.37
C LEU A 39 -4.87 -9.25 0.91
N MET A 40 -3.81 -9.31 0.12
CA MET A 40 -2.50 -9.79 0.57
C MET A 40 -1.62 -8.58 0.81
N LEU A 41 -0.88 -8.60 1.92
CA LEU A 41 0.01 -7.52 2.31
C LEU A 41 1.43 -8.04 2.51
N SER A 42 2.39 -7.21 2.19
CA SER A 42 3.76 -7.43 2.63
C SER A 42 4.38 -6.10 3.05
N MET A 43 5.35 -6.16 3.96
CA MET A 43 6.06 -5.01 4.47
C MET A 43 7.54 -5.32 4.48
N GLU A 44 8.35 -4.36 4.02
CA GLU A 44 9.80 -4.53 3.94
C GLU A 44 10.50 -3.31 4.51
N GLU A 45 11.54 -3.56 5.30
CA GLU A 45 12.49 -2.53 5.69
C GLU A 45 13.67 -2.61 4.74
N SER A 46 14.07 -1.49 4.17
CA SER A 46 15.05 -1.47 3.10
C SER A 46 15.89 -0.20 3.18
N ARG A 47 17.07 -0.24 2.58
CA ARG A 47 17.84 1.00 2.39
C ARG A 47 17.24 1.73 1.21
N MET A 48 16.85 2.99 1.43
CA MET A 48 16.15 3.76 0.42
C MET A 48 16.66 5.19 0.37
N TRP A 49 16.74 5.71 -0.85
CA TRP A 49 17.07 7.10 -1.12
C TRP A 49 15.94 7.71 -1.90
N PHE A 50 15.54 8.89 -1.52
CA PHE A 50 14.48 9.63 -2.20
C PHE A 50 14.86 11.10 -2.26
N ARG A 51 14.78 11.69 -3.45
CA ARG A 51 15.17 13.08 -3.68
C ARG A 51 16.58 13.39 -3.18
N GLY A 52 17.48 12.41 -3.34
CA GLY A 52 18.90 12.58 -3.00
C GLY A 52 19.25 12.42 -1.53
N THR A 53 18.32 12.04 -0.68
CA THR A 53 18.58 11.84 0.76
C THR A 53 18.02 10.51 1.25
N ASP A 54 18.57 10.02 2.37
CA ASP A 54 18.10 8.81 3.04
C ASP A 54 17.20 9.11 4.24
N GLU A 55 16.64 10.32 4.30
CA GLU A 55 15.62 10.64 5.29
C GLU A 55 14.42 9.70 5.14
N PRO A 56 13.57 9.57 6.17
CA PRO A 56 12.43 8.64 6.10
C PRO A 56 11.61 8.79 4.84
N CYS A 57 11.37 7.66 4.18
CA CYS A 57 10.56 7.61 2.96
C CYS A 57 9.88 6.25 2.84
N ALA A 58 8.92 6.15 1.93
CA ALA A 58 8.22 4.90 1.68
C ALA A 58 7.78 4.81 0.22
N MET A 59 7.75 3.57 -0.28
CA MET A 59 7.17 3.23 -1.57
C MET A 59 6.07 2.21 -1.33
N VAL A 60 4.85 2.56 -1.67
CA VAL A 60 3.70 1.67 -1.58
C VAL A 60 3.31 1.25 -2.97
N SER A 61 3.27 -0.04 -3.21
CA SER A 61 2.88 -0.60 -4.50
C SER A 61 1.57 -1.34 -4.34
N VAL A 62 0.61 -1.04 -5.19
CA VAL A 62 -0.73 -1.63 -5.15
C VAL A 62 -0.98 -2.35 -6.48
N TRP A 63 -1.22 -3.65 -6.40
CA TRP A 63 -1.59 -4.46 -7.57
C TRP A 63 -3.03 -4.90 -7.39
N ALA A 64 -3.82 -4.83 -8.45
CA ALA A 64 -5.23 -5.17 -8.39
C ALA A 64 -5.68 -5.88 -9.67
N LEU A 65 -6.64 -6.79 -9.52
CA LEU A 65 -7.32 -7.39 -10.65
C LEU A 65 -8.43 -6.44 -11.10
N GLY A 66 -8.49 -6.17 -12.40
CA GLY A 66 -9.55 -5.37 -13.00
C GLY A 66 -9.05 -4.09 -13.66
N GLN A 67 -9.93 -3.13 -13.74
CA GLN A 67 -9.65 -1.86 -14.40
C GLN A 67 -9.20 -0.81 -13.38
N ALA A 68 -8.47 0.20 -13.87
CA ALA A 68 -8.08 1.32 -13.05
C ALA A 68 -9.32 2.08 -12.56
N ASN A 69 -9.27 2.53 -11.30
CA ASN A 69 -10.32 3.35 -10.71
C ASN A 69 -9.69 4.62 -10.14
N ARG A 70 -9.60 5.66 -10.97
CA ARG A 70 -8.88 6.88 -10.60
C ARG A 70 -9.44 7.52 -9.33
N GLU A 71 -10.74 7.56 -9.19
CA GLU A 71 -11.37 8.17 -8.00
C GLU A 71 -11.00 7.39 -6.74
N GLY A 72 -11.09 6.05 -6.78
CA GLY A 72 -10.71 5.21 -5.66
C GLY A 72 -9.22 5.33 -5.33
N TYR A 73 -8.38 5.39 -6.35
CA TYR A 73 -6.93 5.56 -6.15
C TYR A 73 -6.60 6.91 -5.52
N ASP A 74 -7.28 7.98 -5.90
CA ASP A 74 -7.06 9.29 -5.31
C ASP A 74 -7.40 9.26 -3.81
N LYS A 75 -8.51 8.62 -3.46
CA LYS A 75 -8.92 8.47 -2.06
C LYS A 75 -7.94 7.59 -1.28
N MET A 76 -7.47 6.48 -1.88
CA MET A 76 -6.48 5.62 -1.26
C MET A 76 -5.18 6.35 -1.01
N THR A 77 -4.69 7.08 -1.99
CA THR A 77 -3.44 7.83 -1.85
C THR A 77 -3.52 8.80 -0.70
N SER A 78 -4.61 9.55 -0.61
CA SER A 78 -4.81 10.49 0.49
C SER A 78 -4.80 9.79 1.85
N LYS A 79 -5.55 8.70 1.98
CA LYS A 79 -5.62 7.94 3.23
C LYS A 79 -4.27 7.33 3.60
N ILE A 80 -3.62 6.66 2.65
CA ILE A 80 -2.35 5.98 2.92
C ILE A 80 -1.27 6.99 3.33
N CYS A 81 -1.15 8.11 2.63
CA CYS A 81 -0.18 9.13 2.97
C CYS A 81 -0.42 9.70 4.36
N ASN A 82 -1.66 10.07 4.67
CA ASN A 82 -2.01 10.63 5.96
C ASN A 82 -1.73 9.65 7.10
N ASP A 83 -2.12 8.39 6.92
CA ASP A 83 -2.02 7.40 7.99
C ASP A 83 -0.58 6.90 8.17
N LEU A 84 0.19 6.73 7.10
CA LEU A 84 1.61 6.37 7.23
C LEU A 84 2.42 7.48 7.89
N GLU A 85 2.07 8.73 7.62
CA GLU A 85 2.72 9.85 8.29
C GLU A 85 2.51 9.77 9.81
N GLU A 86 1.30 9.45 10.25
CA GLU A 86 1.00 9.28 11.66
C GLU A 86 1.67 8.04 12.25
N ILE A 87 1.64 6.91 11.54
CA ILE A 87 2.14 5.62 12.08
C ILE A 87 3.66 5.57 12.08
N LEU A 88 4.30 5.96 10.98
CA LEU A 88 5.74 5.80 10.79
C LEU A 88 6.53 7.10 10.87
N HIS A 89 5.85 8.24 10.97
CA HIS A 89 6.48 9.57 10.96
C HIS A 89 7.27 9.81 9.68
N VAL A 90 6.74 9.30 8.56
CA VAL A 90 7.26 9.56 7.21
C VAL A 90 6.41 10.67 6.61
N SER A 91 7.04 11.78 6.22
CA SER A 91 6.31 12.88 5.60
C SER A 91 5.57 12.41 4.34
N ALA A 92 4.32 12.84 4.18
CA ALA A 92 3.53 12.51 2.98
C ALA A 92 4.26 12.89 1.69
N SER A 93 5.07 13.95 1.72
CA SER A 93 5.86 14.38 0.56
C SER A 93 6.99 13.41 0.22
N ARG A 94 7.25 12.43 1.07
CA ARG A 94 8.29 11.41 0.88
C ARG A 94 7.70 10.02 0.74
N ILE A 95 6.45 9.95 0.30
CA ILE A 95 5.74 8.68 0.05
C ILE A 95 5.31 8.66 -1.41
N TYR A 96 5.75 7.65 -2.14
CA TYR A 96 5.20 7.34 -3.46
C TYR A 96 4.24 6.17 -3.34
N ILE A 97 3.16 6.22 -4.11
CA ILE A 97 2.21 5.12 -4.22
C ILE A 97 2.04 4.84 -5.71
N LYS A 98 2.23 3.57 -6.07
CA LYS A 98 2.11 3.14 -7.46
C LYS A 98 0.96 2.14 -7.56
N TYR A 99 0.13 2.29 -8.57
CA TYR A 99 -0.99 1.40 -8.84
C TYR A 99 -0.77 0.66 -10.16
N SER A 100 -1.04 -0.65 -10.14
CA SER A 100 -0.93 -1.48 -11.33
C SER A 100 -2.12 -2.42 -11.40
N GLU A 101 -2.70 -2.59 -12.57
CA GLU A 101 -3.84 -3.47 -12.79
C GLU A 101 -3.45 -4.61 -13.70
N THR A 102 -4.15 -5.74 -13.55
CA THR A 102 -4.01 -6.88 -14.45
C THR A 102 -5.38 -7.51 -14.66
N LEU A 103 -5.56 -8.16 -15.80
CA LEU A 103 -6.77 -8.93 -16.08
C LEU A 103 -6.56 -10.42 -15.75
N ASN A 104 -5.35 -10.79 -15.32
CA ASN A 104 -4.98 -12.18 -15.05
C ASN A 104 -4.51 -12.33 -13.62
N TRP A 105 -5.24 -13.09 -12.82
CA TRP A 105 -4.89 -13.31 -11.41
C TRP A 105 -5.24 -14.74 -11.03
N GLY A 106 -4.29 -15.43 -10.44
CA GLY A 106 -4.48 -16.83 -10.06
C GLY A 106 -4.57 -17.01 -8.56
N CYS A 107 -5.45 -17.91 -8.14
CA CYS A 107 -5.59 -18.30 -6.74
C CYS A 107 -6.21 -19.68 -6.68
N ASN A 108 -5.81 -20.48 -5.73
CA ASN A 108 -6.37 -21.81 -5.50
C ASN A 108 -6.35 -22.65 -6.78
N SER A 109 -5.20 -22.65 -7.47
CA SER A 109 -4.91 -23.47 -8.66
C SER A 109 -5.68 -23.08 -9.94
N SER A 110 -6.36 -21.94 -9.96
CA SER A 110 -7.02 -21.47 -11.17
C SER A 110 -6.98 -19.94 -11.26
N ASN A 111 -7.29 -19.45 -12.44
CA ASN A 111 -7.33 -18.00 -12.68
C ASN A 111 -8.76 -17.48 -12.65
N PHE A 112 -8.89 -16.26 -12.27
CA PHE A 112 -10.17 -15.56 -12.29
C PHE A 112 -10.51 -15.02 -13.67
#